data_f3ae536e4f7a2965f96d89d03cf173bb
#
_entry.id   f3ae536e4f7a2965f96d89d03cf173bb
#
_cell.length_a   1.000
_cell.length_b   1.000
_cell.length_c   1.000
_cell.angle_alpha   90.00
_cell.angle_beta   90.00
_cell.angle_gamma   90.00
#
_symmetry.space_group_name_H-M   'P 1'
#
loop_
_entity.id
_entity.type
_entity.pdbx_description
1 polymer ?
#
loop_
_entity_poly.entity_id
_entity_poly.type
_entity_poly.pdbx_seq_one_letter_code
_entity_poly.pdbx_strand_id
1 'polypeptide(L)'
;STMRLSGLISGMDTESIIQQLVSAKQTKVDDAKKAQTKQEWKQTAWKELNTKIKNLQSKFVNNMRFESAYSKRVTKVSDSNAVSVITGDGAMTGVQSLKVSQLAKTAYMTGGKLTLKDNVTADTKLNALTKLSDLGIKSSDGSTVAGITTGDDTTLKIKNGDTSVDLNITKDTTISDVLSKLKEAGLNANFDTTQQRFYISAKDSGNAGNFSITATGTGADDLLKGLGITDANYIKGQDSVITLNNTDYTSNSNVFSINGLTITALKETGADEEITLTTQDDVDGIYDMIKSFLKEYNTLINEMDKLYNADSARGYEPLTDDEKDAMSDTEVEKYETK
;
A
#
# COMPACT_ATOMS: atom_id res chain seq x y z
N SER A 1 9.82 21.24 -63.67
CA SER A 1 10.39 20.20 -64.53
C SER A 1 10.92 20.85 -65.80
N THR A 2 12.24 21.14 -65.80
CA THR A 2 12.97 21.60 -66.99
C THR A 2 13.15 20.43 -67.93
N MET A 3 12.38 20.34 -69.03
CA MET A 3 12.67 19.42 -70.10
C MET A 3 14.04 19.79 -70.68
N ARG A 4 15.02 18.97 -70.48
CA ARG A 4 16.30 19.09 -71.16
C ARG A 4 16.20 18.40 -72.50
N LEU A 5 16.34 19.18 -73.56
CA LEU A 5 16.43 18.65 -74.94
C LEU A 5 17.78 17.88 -75.04
N SER A 6 17.70 16.58 -74.99
CA SER A 6 18.87 15.71 -75.09
C SER A 6 19.04 15.23 -76.54
N GLY A 7 20.29 15.19 -77.03
CA GLY A 7 20.65 14.51 -78.27
C GLY A 7 20.54 15.26 -79.58
N LEU A 8 20.15 16.54 -79.59
CA LEU A 8 19.94 17.28 -80.84
C LEU A 8 21.18 17.80 -81.55
N ILE A 9 22.35 17.81 -80.90
CA ILE A 9 23.59 18.36 -81.50
C ILE A 9 24.75 17.35 -81.61
N SER A 10 24.73 16.26 -80.77
CA SER A 10 25.90 15.36 -80.73
C SER A 10 25.56 13.89 -80.94
N GLY A 11 24.29 13.55 -81.17
CA GLY A 11 23.87 12.13 -81.26
C GLY A 11 24.05 11.33 -79.97
N MET A 12 24.43 11.97 -78.85
CA MET A 12 24.51 11.34 -77.55
C MET A 12 23.25 11.60 -76.75
N ASP A 13 22.68 10.54 -76.20
CA ASP A 13 21.57 10.65 -75.26
C ASP A 13 22.08 11.10 -73.86
N THR A 14 22.23 12.42 -73.75
CA THR A 14 22.71 13.02 -72.49
C THR A 14 21.77 12.83 -71.33
N GLU A 15 20.47 12.69 -71.56
CA GLU A 15 19.51 12.44 -70.50
C GLU A 15 19.70 11.02 -69.91
N SER A 16 19.89 10.02 -70.77
CA SER A 16 20.20 8.66 -70.33
C SER A 16 21.49 8.58 -69.54
N ILE A 17 22.54 9.29 -69.97
CA ILE A 17 23.83 9.38 -69.23
C ILE A 17 23.62 10.02 -67.86
N ILE A 18 22.88 11.10 -67.78
CA ILE A 18 22.56 11.80 -66.52
C ILE A 18 21.78 10.86 -65.58
N GLN A 19 20.76 10.16 -66.06
CA GLN A 19 19.98 9.19 -65.28
C GLN A 19 20.87 8.07 -64.76
N GLN A 20 21.76 7.54 -65.55
CA GLN A 20 22.72 6.50 -65.13
C GLN A 20 23.69 7.01 -64.05
N LEU A 21 24.16 8.24 -64.18
CA LEU A 21 25.03 8.85 -63.15
C LEU A 21 24.29 9.11 -61.84
N VAL A 22 23.06 9.59 -61.94
CA VAL A 22 22.20 9.80 -60.76
C VAL A 22 21.89 8.47 -60.09
N SER A 23 21.53 7.43 -60.85
CA SER A 23 21.28 6.08 -60.32
C SER A 23 22.53 5.50 -59.66
N ALA A 24 23.74 5.67 -60.26
CA ALA A 24 25.00 5.23 -59.64
C ALA A 24 25.30 5.99 -58.33
N LYS A 25 25.01 7.26 -58.27
CA LYS A 25 25.13 8.05 -57.02
C LYS A 25 24.10 7.63 -55.96
N GLN A 26 22.84 7.37 -56.37
CA GLN A 26 21.80 6.88 -55.48
C GLN A 26 22.18 5.53 -54.88
N THR A 27 22.72 4.62 -55.70
CA THR A 27 23.20 3.32 -55.20
C THR A 27 24.28 3.49 -54.12
N LYS A 28 25.22 4.44 -54.28
CA LYS A 28 26.22 4.73 -53.24
C LYS A 28 25.62 5.28 -51.96
N VAL A 29 24.61 6.12 -52.08
CA VAL A 29 23.85 6.65 -50.91
C VAL A 29 23.13 5.51 -50.22
N ASP A 30 22.44 4.64 -50.96
CA ASP A 30 21.71 3.48 -50.40
C ASP A 30 22.68 2.50 -49.70
N ASP A 31 23.85 2.23 -50.28
CA ASP A 31 24.89 1.39 -49.69
C ASP A 31 25.42 2.01 -48.35
N ALA A 32 25.60 3.31 -48.33
CA ALA A 32 26.03 4.02 -47.12
C ALA A 32 24.94 3.95 -46.03
N LYS A 33 23.68 4.14 -46.39
CA LYS A 33 22.54 4.01 -45.46
C LYS A 33 22.42 2.58 -44.93
N LYS A 34 22.58 1.57 -45.78
CA LYS A 34 22.57 0.15 -45.37
C LYS A 34 23.70 -0.14 -44.38
N ALA A 35 24.91 0.36 -44.65
CA ALA A 35 26.06 0.21 -43.74
C ALA A 35 25.77 0.86 -42.37
N GLN A 36 25.17 2.06 -42.38
CA GLN A 36 24.76 2.76 -41.17
C GLN A 36 23.72 1.93 -40.38
N THR A 37 22.68 1.44 -41.05
CA THR A 37 21.65 0.62 -40.41
C THR A 37 22.22 -0.66 -39.80
N LYS A 38 23.13 -1.34 -40.50
CA LYS A 38 23.83 -2.52 -39.94
C LYS A 38 24.64 -2.18 -38.70
N GLN A 39 25.27 -1.02 -38.68
CA GLN A 39 26.02 -0.54 -37.53
C GLN A 39 25.06 -0.23 -36.34
N GLU A 40 23.92 0.38 -36.63
CA GLU A 40 22.88 0.64 -35.62
C GLU A 40 22.32 -0.66 -35.03
N TRP A 41 22.07 -1.67 -35.85
CA TRP A 41 21.65 -2.99 -35.39
C TRP A 41 22.67 -3.63 -34.46
N LYS A 42 23.96 -3.57 -34.80
CA LYS A 42 25.03 -4.04 -33.92
C LYS A 42 25.06 -3.27 -32.60
N GLN A 43 24.95 -1.95 -32.65
CA GLN A 43 24.90 -1.14 -31.41
C GLN A 43 23.72 -1.46 -30.55
N THR A 44 22.54 -1.66 -31.13
CA THR A 44 21.33 -2.05 -30.42
C THR A 44 21.51 -3.41 -29.74
N ALA A 45 22.02 -4.41 -30.47
CA ALA A 45 22.28 -5.73 -29.92
C ALA A 45 23.27 -5.68 -28.74
N TRP A 46 24.33 -4.89 -28.83
CA TRP A 46 25.28 -4.70 -27.74
C TRP A 46 24.69 -3.95 -26.55
N LYS A 47 23.86 -2.94 -26.79
CA LYS A 47 23.16 -2.21 -25.71
C LYS A 47 22.18 -3.11 -24.98
N GLU A 48 21.41 -3.91 -25.69
CA GLU A 48 20.47 -4.88 -25.09
C GLU A 48 21.21 -5.94 -24.27
N LEU A 49 22.31 -6.48 -24.81
CA LEU A 49 23.15 -7.43 -24.08
C LEU A 49 23.74 -6.81 -22.82
N ASN A 50 24.27 -5.59 -22.90
CA ASN A 50 24.81 -4.87 -21.75
C ASN A 50 23.73 -4.63 -20.68
N THR A 51 22.52 -4.28 -21.09
CA THR A 51 21.39 -4.14 -20.17
C THR A 51 21.06 -5.45 -19.46
N LYS A 52 21.06 -6.57 -20.18
CA LYS A 52 20.82 -7.90 -19.59
C LYS A 52 21.92 -8.31 -18.61
N ILE A 53 23.18 -8.02 -18.94
CA ILE A 53 24.31 -8.26 -18.03
C ILE A 53 24.19 -7.41 -16.75
N LYS A 54 23.87 -6.12 -16.88
CA LYS A 54 23.64 -5.24 -15.73
C LYS A 54 22.46 -5.69 -14.87
N ASN A 55 21.39 -6.15 -15.50
CA ASN A 55 20.23 -6.68 -14.79
C ASN A 55 20.58 -7.95 -14.00
N LEU A 56 21.32 -8.86 -14.59
CA LEU A 56 21.82 -10.05 -13.89
C LEU A 56 22.70 -9.65 -12.69
N GLN A 57 23.61 -8.69 -12.88
CA GLN A 57 24.46 -8.19 -11.81
C GLN A 57 23.65 -7.56 -10.68
N SER A 58 22.72 -6.66 -10.99
CA SER A 58 21.92 -5.95 -9.98
C SER A 58 20.92 -6.86 -9.27
N LYS A 59 20.32 -7.81 -9.98
CA LYS A 59 19.31 -8.70 -9.44
C LYS A 59 19.90 -9.83 -8.58
N PHE A 60 21.06 -10.36 -8.94
CA PHE A 60 21.65 -11.53 -8.29
C PHE A 60 23.06 -11.31 -7.76
N VAL A 61 24.02 -10.99 -8.61
CA VAL A 61 25.45 -11.02 -8.27
C VAL A 61 25.80 -10.05 -7.14
N ASN A 62 25.24 -8.86 -7.14
CA ASN A 62 25.47 -7.87 -6.08
C ASN A 62 25.05 -8.35 -4.69
N ASN A 63 24.01 -9.16 -4.60
CA ASN A 63 23.53 -9.74 -3.37
C ASN A 63 24.26 -11.05 -3.03
N MET A 64 24.41 -11.95 -4.01
CA MET A 64 24.98 -13.29 -3.84
C MET A 64 26.46 -13.33 -3.45
N ARG A 65 27.18 -12.23 -3.62
CA ARG A 65 28.58 -12.10 -3.17
C ARG A 65 28.72 -11.93 -1.66
N PHE A 66 27.64 -11.62 -0.94
CA PHE A 66 27.64 -11.43 0.50
C PHE A 66 27.15 -12.69 1.23
N GLU A 67 27.76 -12.97 2.37
CA GLU A 67 27.35 -14.07 3.24
C GLU A 67 25.89 -13.96 3.69
N SER A 68 25.39 -12.73 3.86
CA SER A 68 24.00 -12.46 4.24
C SER A 68 22.96 -13.05 3.29
N ALA A 69 23.30 -13.26 2.02
CA ALA A 69 22.39 -13.92 1.07
C ALA A 69 22.18 -15.41 1.37
N TYR A 70 23.10 -16.04 2.08
CA TYR A 70 23.11 -17.47 2.41
C TYR A 70 22.76 -17.75 3.87
N SER A 71 22.62 -16.70 4.70
CA SER A 71 22.29 -16.78 6.11
C SER A 71 20.84 -16.38 6.42
N LYS A 72 19.99 -16.32 5.41
CA LYS A 72 18.57 -16.08 5.60
C LYS A 72 17.90 -17.19 6.37
N ARG A 73 16.94 -16.80 7.21
CA ARG A 73 16.19 -17.71 8.05
C ARG A 73 14.70 -17.61 7.82
N VAL A 74 14.01 -18.69 8.10
CA VAL A 74 12.56 -18.80 8.01
C VAL A 74 12.05 -19.44 9.29
N THR A 75 10.87 -19.02 9.72
CA THR A 75 10.20 -19.58 10.89
C THR A 75 8.94 -20.31 10.46
N LYS A 76 8.87 -21.59 10.77
CA LYS A 76 7.67 -22.41 10.60
C LYS A 76 6.82 -22.32 11.86
N VAL A 77 5.53 -22.12 11.68
CA VAL A 77 4.54 -21.95 12.74
C VAL A 77 3.61 -23.15 12.71
N SER A 78 3.40 -23.81 13.84
CA SER A 78 2.52 -24.99 13.93
C SER A 78 1.04 -24.67 13.68
N ASP A 79 0.61 -23.44 13.99
CA ASP A 79 -0.74 -22.94 13.70
C ASP A 79 -0.67 -21.53 13.11
N SER A 80 -0.70 -21.44 11.79
CA SER A 80 -0.65 -20.18 11.05
C SER A 80 -1.94 -19.35 11.15
N ASN A 81 -3.04 -19.93 11.64
CA ASN A 81 -4.27 -19.21 11.91
C ASN A 81 -4.21 -18.41 13.22
N ALA A 82 -3.36 -18.85 14.16
CA ALA A 82 -3.25 -18.20 15.45
C ALA A 82 -2.10 -17.18 15.49
N VAL A 83 -1.01 -17.41 14.74
CA VAL A 83 0.17 -16.56 14.75
C VAL A 83 0.78 -16.48 13.36
N SER A 84 1.24 -15.30 12.99
CA SER A 84 2.06 -15.03 11.81
C SER A 84 3.43 -14.52 12.26
N VAL A 85 4.50 -14.99 11.61
CA VAL A 85 5.88 -14.62 11.96
C VAL A 85 6.65 -14.17 10.73
N ILE A 86 7.31 -13.01 10.83
CA ILE A 86 8.32 -12.56 9.88
C ILE A 86 9.67 -12.74 10.53
N THR A 87 10.58 -13.42 9.84
CA THR A 87 11.92 -13.74 10.34
C THR A 87 12.90 -12.68 9.86
N GLY A 88 13.50 -11.96 10.79
CA GLY A 88 14.55 -10.97 10.50
C GLY A 88 15.95 -11.62 10.42
N ASP A 89 16.90 -10.85 9.90
CA ASP A 89 18.28 -11.33 9.69
C ASP A 89 19.02 -11.70 11.00
N GLY A 90 18.58 -11.14 12.13
CA GLY A 90 19.17 -11.43 13.45
C GLY A 90 18.49 -12.56 14.23
N ALA A 91 17.51 -13.23 13.62
CA ALA A 91 16.79 -14.31 14.30
C ALA A 91 17.68 -15.51 14.58
N MET A 92 17.60 -16.06 15.79
CA MET A 92 18.32 -17.26 16.18
C MET A 92 17.58 -18.52 15.72
N THR A 93 18.32 -19.51 15.26
CA THR A 93 17.77 -20.84 14.97
C THR A 93 17.36 -21.55 16.27
N GLY A 94 16.28 -22.29 16.22
CA GLY A 94 15.78 -23.03 17.36
C GLY A 94 14.29 -23.21 17.34
N VAL A 95 13.79 -23.90 18.34
CA VAL A 95 12.37 -24.18 18.55
C VAL A 95 11.91 -23.40 19.78
N GLN A 96 10.83 -22.66 19.63
CA GLN A 96 10.23 -21.85 20.68
C GLN A 96 8.77 -22.23 20.86
N SER A 97 8.29 -22.10 22.10
CA SER A 97 6.89 -22.29 22.46
C SER A 97 6.21 -20.95 22.66
N LEU A 98 5.04 -20.78 22.06
CA LEU A 98 4.26 -19.54 22.11
C LEU A 98 2.83 -19.82 22.56
N LYS A 99 2.34 -18.98 23.45
CA LYS A 99 0.92 -18.88 23.82
C LYS A 99 0.46 -17.46 23.59
N VAL A 100 -0.76 -17.29 23.11
CA VAL A 100 -1.43 -16.00 22.99
C VAL A 100 -2.53 -15.92 24.04
N SER A 101 -2.27 -15.19 25.11
CA SER A 101 -3.21 -15.09 26.24
C SER A 101 -4.29 -14.05 25.99
N GLN A 102 -3.97 -12.99 25.24
CA GLN A 102 -4.88 -11.87 25.04
C GLN A 102 -4.51 -11.14 23.76
N LEU A 103 -5.52 -10.78 22.98
CA LEU A 103 -5.36 -9.88 21.84
C LEU A 103 -5.56 -8.42 22.25
N ALA A 104 -4.93 -7.51 21.55
CA ALA A 104 -5.15 -6.08 21.72
C ALA A 104 -6.58 -5.71 21.31
N LYS A 105 -7.17 -4.76 22.04
CA LYS A 105 -8.45 -4.14 21.69
C LYS A 105 -8.30 -2.63 21.66
N THR A 106 -9.02 -2.02 20.74
CA THR A 106 -9.13 -0.55 20.66
C THR A 106 -10.29 -0.10 21.54
N ALA A 107 -10.07 0.94 22.34
CA ALA A 107 -11.14 1.56 23.10
C ALA A 107 -12.21 2.11 22.15
N TYR A 108 -13.44 1.70 22.31
CA TYR A 108 -14.55 2.03 21.43
C TYR A 108 -15.83 2.29 22.21
N MET A 109 -16.47 3.44 21.97
CA MET A 109 -17.73 3.83 22.58
C MET A 109 -18.83 3.89 21.54
N THR A 110 -19.88 3.11 21.73
CA THR A 110 -21.14 3.25 21.01
C THR A 110 -22.10 4.00 21.91
N GLY A 111 -22.43 5.23 21.59
CA GLY A 111 -23.32 6.07 22.38
C GLY A 111 -24.75 5.57 22.42
N GLY A 112 -25.46 5.95 23.42
CA GLY A 112 -26.91 5.79 23.50
C GLY A 112 -27.62 6.60 22.40
N LYS A 113 -28.84 6.23 22.08
CA LYS A 113 -29.65 6.92 21.07
C LYS A 113 -30.11 8.28 21.59
N LEU A 114 -29.80 9.35 20.85
CA LEU A 114 -30.25 10.70 21.15
C LEU A 114 -31.70 10.88 20.73
N THR A 115 -32.40 11.74 21.47
CA THR A 115 -33.76 12.19 21.14
C THR A 115 -33.85 13.70 21.26
N LEU A 116 -34.75 14.29 20.47
CA LEU A 116 -35.11 15.71 20.62
C LEU A 116 -36.07 15.86 21.79
N LYS A 117 -36.00 17.00 22.51
CA LYS A 117 -36.97 17.37 23.53
C LYS A 117 -38.36 17.58 22.92
N ASP A 118 -39.40 17.49 23.74
CA ASP A 118 -40.74 17.84 23.31
C ASP A 118 -40.82 19.32 22.86
N ASN A 119 -41.73 19.63 21.97
CA ASN A 119 -41.97 20.97 21.41
C ASN A 119 -40.85 21.49 20.46
N VAL A 120 -39.94 20.64 20.02
CA VAL A 120 -39.12 20.93 18.85
C VAL A 120 -39.97 20.69 17.58
N THR A 121 -39.83 21.54 16.56
CA THR A 121 -40.61 21.45 15.32
C THR A 121 -40.61 20.01 14.76
N ALA A 122 -41.80 19.48 14.43
CA ALA A 122 -42.03 18.07 14.07
C ALA A 122 -41.14 17.56 12.89
N ASP A 123 -40.70 18.42 12.02
CA ASP A 123 -39.83 18.10 10.87
C ASP A 123 -38.33 18.21 11.17
N THR A 124 -37.97 18.57 12.40
CA THR A 124 -36.54 18.70 12.78
C THR A 124 -35.94 17.33 12.96
N LYS A 125 -34.90 17.04 12.18
CA LYS A 125 -34.12 15.81 12.28
C LYS A 125 -32.81 16.07 12.99
N LEU A 126 -32.39 15.12 13.83
CA LEU A 126 -31.08 15.12 14.45
C LEU A 126 -29.99 15.07 13.40
N ASN A 127 -29.05 16.01 13.46
CA ASN A 127 -27.86 16.08 12.62
C ASN A 127 -26.72 16.80 13.37
N ALA A 128 -25.59 16.96 12.72
CA ALA A 128 -24.42 17.59 13.35
C ALA A 128 -24.67 19.06 13.77
N LEU A 129 -25.62 19.76 13.18
CA LEU A 129 -25.96 21.14 13.51
C LEU A 129 -27.01 21.26 14.62
N THR A 130 -27.57 20.15 15.12
CA THR A 130 -28.51 20.14 16.21
C THR A 130 -27.86 20.74 17.45
N LYS A 131 -28.54 21.71 18.06
CA LYS A 131 -28.10 22.30 19.35
C LYS A 131 -28.29 21.32 20.49
N LEU A 132 -27.37 21.28 21.42
CA LEU A 132 -27.48 20.42 22.60
C LEU A 132 -28.71 20.81 23.46
N SER A 133 -29.08 22.11 23.44
CA SER A 133 -30.29 22.61 24.10
C SER A 133 -31.62 22.05 23.53
N ASP A 134 -31.58 21.47 22.33
CA ASP A 134 -32.74 20.81 21.71
C ASP A 134 -32.82 19.32 21.99
N LEU A 135 -31.77 18.75 22.59
CA LEU A 135 -31.74 17.37 23.01
C LEU A 135 -32.57 17.17 24.27
N GLY A 136 -33.04 15.97 24.46
CA GLY A 136 -33.92 15.66 25.59
C GLY A 136 -33.61 14.32 26.28
N ILE A 137 -34.20 14.19 27.44
CA ILE A 137 -34.13 12.99 28.28
C ILE A 137 -35.55 12.49 28.45
N LYS A 138 -35.76 11.22 28.09
CA LYS A 138 -37.07 10.57 28.27
C LYS A 138 -37.39 10.40 29.77
N SER A 139 -38.63 10.70 30.16
CA SER A 139 -39.15 10.31 31.46
C SER A 139 -39.09 8.80 31.64
N SER A 140 -39.14 8.34 32.89
CA SER A 140 -39.09 6.91 33.19
C SER A 140 -40.24 6.08 32.59
N ASP A 141 -41.39 6.71 32.36
CA ASP A 141 -42.56 6.11 31.70
C ASP A 141 -42.56 6.32 30.18
N GLY A 142 -41.56 7.08 29.64
CA GLY A 142 -41.45 7.39 28.22
C GLY A 142 -42.49 8.37 27.67
N SER A 143 -43.32 8.95 28.50
CA SER A 143 -44.46 9.80 28.09
C SER A 143 -44.00 11.21 27.67
N THR A 144 -42.90 11.71 28.20
CA THR A 144 -42.39 13.05 27.95
C THR A 144 -40.87 13.02 27.72
N VAL A 145 -40.38 14.01 26.97
CA VAL A 145 -38.96 14.23 26.77
C VAL A 145 -38.61 15.63 27.20
N ALA A 146 -38.01 15.76 28.38
CA ALA A 146 -37.57 17.05 28.91
C ALA A 146 -36.27 17.47 28.25
N GLY A 147 -36.09 18.77 28.01
CA GLY A 147 -34.82 19.33 27.50
C GLY A 147 -33.69 19.18 28.54
N ILE A 148 -32.47 19.14 28.06
CA ILE A 148 -31.27 19.21 28.89
C ILE A 148 -31.21 20.58 29.55
N THR A 149 -31.05 20.61 30.87
CA THR A 149 -30.82 21.84 31.64
C THR A 149 -29.31 22.03 31.86
N THR A 150 -28.76 23.15 31.42
CA THR A 150 -27.37 23.52 31.61
C THR A 150 -27.24 24.94 32.17
N GLY A 151 -26.13 25.23 32.82
CA GLY A 151 -25.75 26.58 33.32
C GLY A 151 -24.50 27.12 32.63
N ASP A 152 -24.11 28.30 32.99
CA ASP A 152 -22.89 28.95 32.46
C ASP A 152 -21.60 28.20 32.86
N ASP A 153 -21.68 27.38 33.92
CA ASP A 153 -20.58 26.58 34.45
C ASP A 153 -20.52 25.14 33.89
N THR A 154 -21.45 24.78 33.01
CA THR A 154 -21.54 23.42 32.47
C THR A 154 -20.42 23.20 31.46
N THR A 155 -19.61 22.19 31.73
CA THR A 155 -18.42 21.88 30.90
C THR A 155 -18.37 20.37 30.63
N LEU A 156 -18.26 20.01 29.35
CA LEU A 156 -17.95 18.66 28.91
C LEU A 156 -16.45 18.49 28.95
N LYS A 157 -15.98 17.41 29.57
CA LYS A 157 -14.54 17.11 29.73
C LYS A 157 -14.20 15.82 29.02
N ILE A 158 -13.24 15.90 28.11
CA ILE A 158 -12.76 14.77 27.33
C ILE A 158 -11.31 14.51 27.73
N LYS A 159 -11.03 13.31 28.20
CA LYS A 159 -9.68 12.90 28.57
C LYS A 159 -9.24 11.70 27.74
N ASN A 160 -8.07 11.84 27.12
CA ASN A 160 -7.44 10.81 26.31
C ASN A 160 -5.95 10.74 26.67
N GLY A 161 -5.57 9.81 27.55
CA GLY A 161 -4.22 9.77 28.12
C GLY A 161 -3.91 11.06 28.88
N ASP A 162 -2.84 11.72 28.48
CA ASP A 162 -2.40 13.00 29.07
C ASP A 162 -3.12 14.22 28.43
N THR A 163 -3.85 14.00 27.35
CA THR A 163 -4.62 15.07 26.68
C THR A 163 -5.96 15.27 27.35
N SER A 164 -6.23 16.51 27.75
CA SER A 164 -7.51 16.91 28.33
C SER A 164 -8.07 18.08 27.54
N VAL A 165 -9.31 17.95 27.09
CA VAL A 165 -10.02 18.97 26.30
C VAL A 165 -11.35 19.28 26.96
N ASP A 166 -11.62 20.55 27.15
CA ASP A 166 -12.85 21.05 27.75
C ASP A 166 -13.73 21.75 26.69
N LEU A 167 -15.01 21.51 26.74
CA LEU A 167 -16.01 22.24 25.97
C LEU A 167 -17.01 22.89 26.93
N ASN A 168 -17.01 24.21 26.99
CA ASN A 168 -18.03 24.97 27.70
C ASN A 168 -19.34 24.91 26.93
N ILE A 169 -20.39 24.49 27.61
CA ILE A 169 -21.71 24.32 26.99
C ILE A 169 -22.49 25.61 27.08
N THR A 170 -22.94 26.09 25.93
CA THR A 170 -23.84 27.24 25.80
C THR A 170 -25.13 26.81 25.13
N LYS A 171 -26.10 27.72 25.08
CA LYS A 171 -27.37 27.49 24.34
C LYS A 171 -27.17 27.23 22.84
N ASP A 172 -26.03 27.63 22.29
CA ASP A 172 -25.73 27.51 20.85
C ASP A 172 -24.76 26.37 20.53
N THR A 173 -24.26 25.66 21.55
CA THR A 173 -23.38 24.50 21.34
C THR A 173 -24.11 23.42 20.55
N THR A 174 -23.44 22.88 19.54
CA THR A 174 -24.01 21.86 18.62
C THR A 174 -23.33 20.50 18.79
N ILE A 175 -23.92 19.47 18.18
CA ILE A 175 -23.29 18.13 18.04
C ILE A 175 -21.93 18.27 17.32
N SER A 176 -21.86 19.13 16.29
CA SER A 176 -20.61 19.40 15.57
C SER A 176 -19.50 19.93 16.48
N ASP A 177 -19.86 20.79 17.44
CA ASP A 177 -18.90 21.31 18.43
C ASP A 177 -18.34 20.17 19.31
N VAL A 178 -19.19 19.25 19.72
CA VAL A 178 -18.77 18.04 20.46
C VAL A 178 -17.83 17.17 19.62
N LEU A 179 -18.18 16.91 18.37
CA LEU A 179 -17.33 16.15 17.45
C LEU A 179 -15.96 16.81 17.27
N SER A 180 -15.90 18.13 17.12
CA SER A 180 -14.66 18.87 16.97
C SER A 180 -13.76 18.72 18.20
N LYS A 181 -14.35 18.78 19.40
CA LYS A 181 -13.60 18.62 20.66
C LYS A 181 -13.11 17.19 20.88
N LEU A 182 -13.89 16.19 20.48
CA LEU A 182 -13.45 14.79 20.50
C LEU A 182 -12.25 14.57 19.59
N LYS A 183 -12.27 15.16 18.38
CA LYS A 183 -11.14 15.10 17.43
C LYS A 183 -9.93 15.87 17.93
N GLU A 184 -10.13 17.04 18.56
CA GLU A 184 -9.08 17.81 19.21
C GLU A 184 -8.38 17.02 20.32
N ALA A 185 -9.15 16.19 21.04
CA ALA A 185 -8.60 15.28 22.06
C ALA A 185 -7.86 14.06 21.46
N GLY A 186 -7.75 13.96 20.14
CA GLY A 186 -7.06 12.86 19.46
C GLY A 186 -7.90 11.61 19.26
N LEU A 187 -9.23 11.70 19.39
CA LEU A 187 -10.13 10.58 19.16
C LEU A 187 -10.71 10.60 17.75
N ASN A 188 -11.12 9.42 17.26
CA ASN A 188 -12.03 9.30 16.13
C ASN A 188 -13.44 9.52 16.65
N ALA A 189 -14.24 10.31 15.98
CA ALA A 189 -15.62 10.58 16.38
C ALA A 189 -16.51 10.82 15.18
N ASN A 190 -17.69 10.25 15.22
CA ASN A 190 -18.76 10.44 14.25
C ASN A 190 -20.12 10.46 14.94
N PHE A 191 -21.05 11.23 14.38
CA PHE A 191 -22.46 11.16 14.74
C PHE A 191 -23.22 10.56 13.56
N ASP A 192 -23.82 9.40 13.77
CA ASP A 192 -24.63 8.73 12.76
C ASP A 192 -26.07 9.25 12.85
N THR A 193 -26.52 9.97 11.83
CA THR A 193 -27.88 10.55 11.78
C THR A 193 -28.97 9.50 11.64
N THR A 194 -28.67 8.36 11.04
CA THR A 194 -29.63 7.24 10.90
C THR A 194 -29.83 6.51 12.22
N GLN A 195 -28.73 6.21 12.93
CA GLN A 195 -28.74 5.54 14.22
C GLN A 195 -28.94 6.52 15.38
N GLN A 196 -28.79 7.81 15.13
CA GLN A 196 -28.94 8.89 16.09
C GLN A 196 -28.05 8.74 17.33
N ARG A 197 -26.79 8.39 17.13
CA ARG A 197 -25.81 8.19 18.21
C ARG A 197 -24.41 8.54 17.82
N PHE A 198 -23.58 8.81 18.83
CA PHE A 198 -22.16 8.99 18.67
C PHE A 198 -21.44 7.64 18.59
N TYR A 199 -20.42 7.59 17.74
CA TYR A 199 -19.43 6.53 17.70
C TYR A 199 -18.06 7.18 17.91
N ILE A 200 -17.36 6.74 18.96
CA ILE A 200 -16.10 7.35 19.40
C ILE A 200 -15.09 6.23 19.65
N SER A 201 -13.89 6.37 19.13
CA SER A 201 -12.84 5.39 19.36
C SER A 201 -11.47 6.03 19.53
N ALA A 202 -10.58 5.32 20.21
CA ALA A 202 -9.16 5.64 20.17
C ALA A 202 -8.60 5.43 18.74
N LYS A 203 -7.50 6.09 18.41
CA LYS A 203 -6.80 5.89 17.14
C LYS A 203 -6.00 4.60 17.14
N ASP A 204 -5.41 4.26 18.28
CA ASP A 204 -4.57 3.08 18.46
C ASP A 204 -5.20 2.11 19.45
N SER A 205 -4.91 0.83 19.29
CA SER A 205 -5.26 -0.20 20.26
C SER A 205 -4.39 -0.11 21.52
N GLY A 206 -4.77 -0.82 22.55
CA GLY A 206 -4.03 -0.92 23.79
C GLY A 206 -4.63 -0.16 24.95
N ASN A 207 -4.09 -0.41 26.13
CA ASN A 207 -4.51 0.23 27.38
C ASN A 207 -4.37 1.76 27.35
N ALA A 208 -3.34 2.27 26.73
CA ALA A 208 -3.07 3.70 26.62
C ALA A 208 -4.14 4.46 25.82
N GLY A 209 -4.91 3.74 24.98
CA GLY A 209 -6.00 4.30 24.20
C GLY A 209 -7.30 4.51 24.96
N ASN A 210 -7.38 4.12 26.22
CA ASN A 210 -8.58 4.35 27.00
C ASN A 210 -8.85 5.83 27.20
N PHE A 211 -10.09 6.23 27.03
CA PHE A 211 -10.54 7.60 27.14
C PHE A 211 -11.78 7.71 28.03
N SER A 212 -12.08 8.90 28.49
CA SER A 212 -13.29 9.17 29.28
C SER A 212 -13.94 10.46 28.83
N ILE A 213 -15.25 10.51 28.94
CA ILE A 213 -16.08 11.68 28.71
C ILE A 213 -16.88 11.92 29.98
N THR A 214 -16.67 13.05 30.62
CA THR A 214 -17.33 13.45 31.84
C THR A 214 -17.88 14.85 31.68
N ALA A 215 -18.65 15.30 32.62
CA ALA A 215 -19.14 16.68 32.67
C ALA A 215 -19.14 17.21 34.10
N THR A 216 -18.98 18.53 34.19
CA THR A 216 -19.02 19.26 35.47
C THR A 216 -19.97 20.44 35.39
N GLY A 217 -20.35 20.98 36.54
CA GLY A 217 -21.24 22.14 36.65
C GLY A 217 -22.72 21.78 36.63
N THR A 218 -23.53 22.81 36.46
CA THR A 218 -25.00 22.69 36.52
C THR A 218 -25.51 21.80 35.37
N GLY A 219 -26.32 20.78 35.70
CA GLY A 219 -26.90 19.87 34.70
C GLY A 219 -25.89 18.91 34.04
N ALA A 220 -24.73 18.68 34.65
CA ALA A 220 -23.70 17.79 34.10
C ALA A 220 -24.22 16.39 33.82
N ASP A 221 -25.00 15.79 34.73
CA ASP A 221 -25.58 14.45 34.56
C ASP A 221 -26.58 14.41 33.40
N ASP A 222 -27.43 15.42 33.30
CA ASP A 222 -28.41 15.55 32.21
C ASP A 222 -27.73 15.72 30.84
N LEU A 223 -26.62 16.46 30.79
CA LEU A 223 -25.82 16.60 29.59
C LEU A 223 -25.32 15.23 29.11
N LEU A 224 -24.72 14.44 30.01
CA LEU A 224 -24.22 13.10 29.67
C LEU A 224 -25.33 12.16 29.24
N LYS A 225 -26.49 12.20 29.87
CA LYS A 225 -27.67 11.42 29.46
C LYS A 225 -28.17 11.86 28.09
N GLY A 226 -28.32 13.15 27.86
CA GLY A 226 -28.81 13.69 26.58
C GLY A 226 -27.89 13.43 25.43
N LEU A 227 -26.56 13.37 25.65
CA LEU A 227 -25.57 13.00 24.66
C LEU A 227 -25.43 11.48 24.46
N GLY A 228 -26.19 10.68 25.22
CA GLY A 228 -26.08 9.21 25.16
C GLY A 228 -24.79 8.65 25.73
N ILE A 229 -24.04 9.41 26.52
CA ILE A 229 -22.77 8.97 27.14
C ILE A 229 -23.07 8.04 28.32
N THR A 230 -24.08 8.36 29.14
CA THR A 230 -24.45 7.55 30.29
C THR A 230 -24.91 6.12 29.88
N ASP A 231 -25.60 6.02 28.76
CA ASP A 231 -26.13 4.74 28.24
C ASP A 231 -25.22 4.13 27.16
N ALA A 232 -23.99 4.62 27.03
CA ALA A 232 -23.05 4.14 26.04
C ALA A 232 -22.49 2.75 26.39
N ASN A 233 -22.30 1.94 25.38
CA ASN A 233 -21.49 0.73 25.48
C ASN A 233 -20.01 1.09 25.22
N TYR A 234 -19.18 0.83 26.23
CA TYR A 234 -17.74 1.10 26.13
C TYR A 234 -16.94 -0.20 26.14
N ILE A 235 -16.25 -0.43 25.02
CA ILE A 235 -15.25 -1.50 24.92
C ILE A 235 -13.92 -0.91 25.36
N LYS A 236 -13.40 -1.45 26.46
CA LYS A 236 -12.11 -1.01 27.00
C LYS A 236 -10.97 -1.42 26.08
N GLY A 237 -10.06 -0.49 25.80
CA GLY A 237 -8.80 -0.79 25.17
C GLY A 237 -7.93 -1.68 26.05
N GLN A 238 -7.25 -2.63 25.46
CA GLN A 238 -6.34 -3.53 26.17
C GLN A 238 -5.13 -3.88 25.33
N ASP A 239 -4.01 -4.10 26.00
CA ASP A 239 -2.80 -4.58 25.34
C ASP A 239 -2.93 -6.06 24.99
N SER A 240 -2.19 -6.50 23.97
CA SER A 240 -2.01 -7.93 23.73
C SER A 240 -0.95 -8.50 24.65
N VAL A 241 -1.10 -9.78 24.99
CA VAL A 241 -0.18 -10.53 25.83
C VAL A 241 0.15 -11.87 25.18
N ILE A 242 1.42 -12.14 25.00
CA ILE A 242 1.92 -13.44 24.58
C ILE A 242 2.93 -13.97 25.61
N THR A 243 3.04 -15.29 25.69
CA THR A 243 4.07 -15.96 26.46
C THR A 243 4.98 -16.71 25.49
N LEU A 244 6.23 -16.30 25.38
CA LEU A 244 7.24 -16.92 24.54
C LEU A 244 8.31 -17.55 25.43
N ASN A 245 8.49 -18.87 25.33
CA ASN A 245 9.40 -19.62 26.18
C ASN A 245 9.25 -19.29 27.68
N ASN A 246 8.02 -19.32 28.18
CA ASN A 246 7.65 -18.98 29.57
C ASN A 246 7.93 -17.54 30.01
N THR A 247 8.16 -16.64 29.08
CA THR A 247 8.33 -15.21 29.35
C THR A 247 7.18 -14.42 28.73
N ASP A 248 6.54 -13.58 29.53
CA ASP A 248 5.42 -12.77 29.08
C ASP A 248 5.90 -11.48 28.41
N TYR A 249 5.28 -11.16 27.31
CA TYR A 249 5.48 -9.91 26.56
C TYR A 249 4.14 -9.22 26.33
N THR A 250 4.14 -7.93 26.42
CA THR A 250 2.97 -7.10 26.15
C THR A 250 3.22 -6.13 25.00
N SER A 251 2.18 -5.83 24.26
CA SER A 251 2.22 -4.82 23.20
C SER A 251 0.88 -4.10 23.14
N ASN A 252 0.92 -2.83 22.79
CA ASN A 252 -0.30 -2.06 22.54
C ASN A 252 -1.04 -2.47 21.25
N SER A 253 -0.38 -3.25 20.41
CA SER A 253 -0.95 -3.88 19.22
C SER A 253 -0.79 -5.39 19.30
N ASN A 254 -1.21 -6.12 18.25
CA ASN A 254 -0.99 -7.57 18.18
C ASN A 254 0.38 -7.94 17.62
N VAL A 255 1.27 -6.96 17.43
CA VAL A 255 2.59 -7.15 16.83
C VAL A 255 3.68 -7.03 17.90
N PHE A 256 4.57 -8.02 17.91
CA PHE A 256 5.70 -8.10 18.85
C PHE A 256 7.00 -8.22 18.06
N SER A 257 7.98 -7.40 18.40
CA SER A 257 9.34 -7.49 17.86
C SER A 257 10.24 -8.08 18.95
N ILE A 258 10.63 -9.32 18.81
CA ILE A 258 11.38 -10.06 19.82
C ILE A 258 12.53 -10.84 19.16
N ASN A 259 13.76 -10.50 19.52
CA ASN A 259 14.97 -11.22 19.13
C ASN A 259 15.01 -11.60 17.64
N GLY A 260 14.78 -10.62 16.78
CA GLY A 260 14.82 -10.79 15.33
C GLY A 260 13.55 -11.38 14.70
N LEU A 261 12.53 -11.69 15.50
CA LEU A 261 11.22 -12.11 15.01
C LEU A 261 10.21 -10.98 15.11
N THR A 262 9.39 -10.81 14.10
CA THR A 262 8.16 -10.01 14.16
C THR A 262 6.97 -10.96 14.23
N ILE A 263 6.39 -11.07 15.42
CA ILE A 263 5.30 -12.00 15.72
C ILE A 263 3.99 -11.22 15.73
N THR A 264 3.02 -11.64 14.95
CA THR A 264 1.66 -11.08 14.96
C THR A 264 0.70 -12.10 15.52
N ALA A 265 0.08 -11.78 16.65
CA ALA A 265 -0.97 -12.58 17.26
C ALA A 265 -2.30 -12.36 16.52
N LEU A 266 -2.92 -13.43 16.05
CA LEU A 266 -4.16 -13.40 15.26
C LEU A 266 -5.36 -13.96 16.03
N LYS A 267 -5.11 -14.87 16.97
CA LYS A 267 -6.12 -15.57 17.76
C LYS A 267 -5.58 -15.91 19.13
N GLU A 268 -6.41 -15.84 20.15
CA GLU A 268 -6.08 -16.35 21.49
C GLU A 268 -5.98 -17.88 21.45
N THR A 269 -4.96 -18.41 22.14
CA THR A 269 -4.79 -19.86 22.31
C THR A 269 -5.59 -20.34 23.52
N GLY A 270 -6.02 -21.60 23.50
CA GLY A 270 -6.59 -22.24 24.68
C GLY A 270 -5.55 -22.41 25.80
N ALA A 271 -6.03 -22.64 27.02
CA ALA A 271 -5.15 -22.76 28.21
C ALA A 271 -4.06 -23.82 28.07
N ASP A 272 -4.36 -24.93 27.38
CA ASP A 272 -3.45 -26.05 27.15
C ASP A 272 -2.88 -26.10 25.73
N GLU A 273 -3.12 -25.06 24.92
CA GLU A 273 -2.68 -24.99 23.53
C GLU A 273 -1.37 -24.21 23.42
N GLU A 274 -0.36 -24.85 22.86
CA GLU A 274 0.92 -24.22 22.55
C GLU A 274 1.19 -24.21 21.05
N ILE A 275 1.71 -23.09 20.57
CA ILE A 275 2.17 -22.94 19.21
C ILE A 275 3.68 -23.10 19.18
N THR A 276 4.18 -23.93 18.28
CA THR A 276 5.60 -24.13 18.08
C THR A 276 6.09 -23.21 16.96
N LEU A 277 7.14 -22.45 17.24
CA LEU A 277 7.89 -21.65 16.28
C LEU A 277 9.23 -22.32 16.03
N THR A 278 9.49 -22.76 14.80
CA THR A 278 10.77 -23.36 14.41
C THR A 278 11.50 -22.45 13.45
N THR A 279 12.55 -21.80 13.93
CA THR A 279 13.41 -20.94 13.10
C THR A 279 14.62 -21.74 12.62
N GLN A 280 14.81 -21.78 11.33
CA GLN A 280 15.86 -22.54 10.65
C GLN A 280 16.42 -21.76 9.46
N ASP A 281 17.53 -22.22 8.93
CA ASP A 281 18.07 -21.68 7.70
C ASP A 281 17.07 -21.86 6.55
N ASP A 282 16.92 -20.82 5.73
CA ASP A 282 16.02 -20.84 4.58
C ASP A 282 16.69 -21.55 3.39
N VAL A 283 16.81 -22.86 3.51
CA VAL A 283 17.45 -23.71 2.48
C VAL A 283 16.69 -23.63 1.16
N ASP A 284 15.36 -23.61 1.22
CA ASP A 284 14.51 -23.53 0.02
C ASP A 284 14.68 -22.18 -0.66
N GLY A 285 14.71 -21.08 0.07
CA GLY A 285 14.93 -19.74 -0.45
C GLY A 285 16.32 -19.58 -1.08
N ILE A 286 17.36 -20.14 -0.44
CA ILE A 286 18.73 -20.16 -0.97
C ILE A 286 18.79 -20.99 -2.26
N TYR A 287 18.19 -22.17 -2.25
CA TYR A 287 18.09 -23.02 -3.44
C TYR A 287 17.39 -22.30 -4.60
N ASP A 288 16.24 -21.69 -4.34
CA ASP A 288 15.48 -20.98 -5.35
C ASP A 288 16.25 -19.77 -5.91
N MET A 289 16.98 -19.05 -5.06
CA MET A 289 17.84 -17.94 -5.48
C MET A 289 18.93 -18.43 -6.43
N ILE A 290 19.64 -19.49 -6.08
CA ILE A 290 20.71 -20.06 -6.91
C ILE A 290 20.13 -20.61 -8.22
N LYS A 291 19.01 -21.31 -8.17
CA LYS A 291 18.32 -21.85 -9.33
C LYS A 291 17.88 -20.74 -10.29
N SER A 292 17.29 -19.67 -9.75
CA SER A 292 16.85 -18.51 -10.54
C SER A 292 18.04 -17.79 -11.19
N PHE A 293 19.12 -17.61 -10.45
CA PHE A 293 20.38 -17.07 -11.00
C PHE A 293 20.93 -17.92 -12.14
N LEU A 294 21.03 -19.22 -11.95
CA LEU A 294 21.54 -20.12 -12.98
C LEU A 294 20.65 -20.13 -14.23
N LYS A 295 19.33 -20.05 -14.04
CA LYS A 295 18.38 -19.97 -15.17
C LYS A 295 18.61 -18.68 -15.98
N GLU A 296 18.71 -17.53 -15.34
CA GLU A 296 18.95 -16.25 -16.04
C GLU A 296 20.36 -16.19 -16.63
N TYR A 297 21.35 -16.71 -15.92
CA TYR A 297 22.71 -16.84 -16.44
C TYR A 297 22.76 -17.70 -17.71
N ASN A 298 22.13 -18.86 -17.70
CA ASN A 298 22.07 -19.75 -18.87
C ASN A 298 21.33 -19.08 -20.03
N THR A 299 20.24 -18.36 -19.77
CA THR A 299 19.53 -17.59 -20.79
C THR A 299 20.45 -16.56 -21.43
N LEU A 300 21.19 -15.82 -20.61
CA LEU A 300 22.16 -14.81 -21.08
C LEU A 300 23.27 -15.44 -21.93
N ILE A 301 23.86 -16.53 -21.46
CA ILE A 301 24.92 -17.24 -22.20
C ILE A 301 24.39 -17.76 -23.54
N ASN A 302 23.17 -18.30 -23.58
CA ASN A 302 22.55 -18.75 -24.83
C ASN A 302 22.30 -17.59 -25.80
N GLU A 303 21.92 -16.42 -25.31
CA GLU A 303 21.76 -15.22 -26.14
C GLU A 303 23.10 -14.71 -26.66
N MET A 304 24.14 -14.73 -25.83
CA MET A 304 25.50 -14.38 -26.25
C MET A 304 26.02 -15.35 -27.31
N ASP A 305 25.77 -16.64 -27.14
CA ASP A 305 26.15 -17.66 -28.12
C ASP A 305 25.43 -17.45 -29.45
N LYS A 306 24.13 -17.17 -29.44
CA LYS A 306 23.36 -16.83 -30.64
C LYS A 306 23.90 -15.59 -31.34
N LEU A 307 24.26 -14.54 -30.60
CA LEU A 307 24.83 -13.32 -31.16
C LEU A 307 26.23 -13.54 -31.75
N TYR A 308 27.02 -14.38 -31.09
CA TYR A 308 28.39 -14.70 -31.54
C TYR A 308 28.40 -15.60 -32.78
N ASN A 309 27.52 -16.60 -32.77
CA ASN A 309 27.39 -17.59 -33.86
C ASN A 309 26.30 -17.21 -34.86
N ALA A 310 25.67 -16.05 -34.72
CA ALA A 310 24.74 -15.56 -35.73
C ALA A 310 25.49 -15.51 -37.05
N ASP A 311 25.02 -16.23 -38.04
CA ASP A 311 25.52 -16.09 -39.41
C ASP A 311 25.55 -14.60 -39.70
N SER A 312 26.77 -14.10 -40.01
CA SER A 312 26.87 -12.71 -40.39
C SER A 312 25.80 -12.47 -41.43
N ALA A 313 25.04 -11.37 -41.31
CA ALA A 313 23.92 -11.03 -42.16
C ALA A 313 24.26 -10.93 -43.65
N ARG A 314 25.08 -11.85 -44.17
CA ARG A 314 25.37 -12.06 -45.57
C ARG A 314 24.07 -12.48 -46.26
N GLY A 315 23.50 -11.56 -47.00
CA GLY A 315 22.24 -11.76 -47.68
C GLY A 315 21.02 -11.18 -46.95
N TYR A 316 21.19 -10.68 -45.74
CA TYR A 316 20.16 -9.93 -45.01
C TYR A 316 20.53 -8.45 -45.05
N GLU A 317 20.04 -7.77 -46.08
CA GLU A 317 20.33 -6.33 -46.24
C GLU A 317 19.18 -5.51 -45.61
N PRO A 318 19.47 -4.36 -44.96
CA PRO A 318 18.46 -3.42 -44.55
C PRO A 318 17.61 -2.99 -45.75
N LEU A 319 16.34 -2.80 -45.52
CA LEU A 319 15.41 -2.29 -46.52
C LEU A 319 15.73 -0.83 -46.85
N THR A 320 15.67 -0.47 -48.11
CA THR A 320 15.69 0.94 -48.57
C THR A 320 14.35 1.60 -48.22
N ASP A 321 14.33 2.94 -48.22
CA ASP A 321 13.07 3.66 -47.97
C ASP A 321 12.01 3.32 -49.02
N ASP A 322 12.38 3.15 -50.28
CA ASP A 322 11.46 2.75 -51.37
C ASP A 322 10.93 1.31 -51.17
N GLU A 323 11.76 0.40 -50.67
CA GLU A 323 11.33 -0.96 -50.33
C GLU A 323 10.36 -0.99 -49.13
N LYS A 324 10.60 -0.16 -48.11
CA LYS A 324 9.70 0.00 -46.96
C LYS A 324 8.36 0.57 -47.38
N ASP A 325 8.35 1.57 -48.25
CA ASP A 325 7.14 2.19 -48.77
C ASP A 325 6.29 1.24 -49.61
N ALA A 326 6.92 0.21 -50.21
CA ALA A 326 6.25 -0.82 -50.98
C ALA A 326 5.71 -2.00 -50.16
N MET A 327 6.01 -2.04 -48.84
CA MET A 327 5.63 -3.10 -47.91
C MET A 327 4.66 -2.56 -46.84
N SER A 328 3.83 -3.45 -46.29
CA SER A 328 3.05 -3.10 -45.11
C SER A 328 3.93 -2.98 -43.87
N ASP A 329 3.51 -2.21 -42.87
CA ASP A 329 4.22 -2.06 -41.60
C ASP A 329 4.53 -3.42 -40.95
N THR A 330 3.61 -4.36 -41.02
CA THR A 330 3.76 -5.73 -40.49
C THR A 330 4.84 -6.52 -41.25
N GLU A 331 4.95 -6.34 -42.57
CA GLU A 331 5.97 -7.00 -43.39
C GLU A 331 7.36 -6.40 -43.14
N VAL A 332 7.46 -5.08 -42.98
CA VAL A 332 8.68 -4.39 -42.59
C VAL A 332 9.15 -4.88 -41.23
N GLU A 333 8.25 -4.92 -40.22
CA GLU A 333 8.57 -5.40 -38.88
C GLU A 333 9.05 -6.85 -38.89
N LYS A 334 8.36 -7.75 -39.61
CA LYS A 334 8.79 -9.15 -39.76
C LYS A 334 10.14 -9.31 -40.43
N TYR A 335 10.46 -8.44 -41.38
CA TYR A 335 11.76 -8.46 -42.03
C TYR A 335 12.88 -7.96 -41.12
N GLU A 336 12.64 -6.86 -40.40
CA GLU A 336 13.64 -6.22 -39.53
C GLU A 336 13.85 -6.97 -38.21
N THR A 337 12.95 -7.86 -37.80
CA THR A 337 13.05 -8.65 -36.56
C THR A 337 13.71 -10.02 -36.76
N LYS A 338 14.04 -10.40 -37.98
CA LYS A 338 14.80 -11.63 -38.28
C LYS A 338 16.29 -11.44 -38.06
#